data_fc078b95e38b811722b279a3e197092f
#
_entry.id   fc078b95e38b811722b279a3e197092f
#
_cell.length_a   1.000
_cell.length_b   1.000
_cell.length_c   1.000
_cell.angle_alpha   90.00
_cell.angle_beta   90.00
_cell.angle_gamma   90.00
#
_symmetry.space_group_name_H-M   'P 1'
#
loop_
_entity.id
_entity.type
_entity.pdbx_description
1 polymer ?
#
loop_
_entity_poly.entity_id
_entity_poly.type
_entity_poly.pdbx_seq_one_letter_code
_entity_poly.pdbx_strand_id
1 'polypeptide(L)' 'MLKPGDKVVMNDHYHVSEENRGKVWTVRSEPWVCCGTLVVKLEGKVGGYAFDWLDKVEY' A
#
# COMPACT_ATOMS: atom_id res chain seq x y z
N MET A 1 4.27 3.28 11.01
CA MET A 1 4.12 1.94 10.42
C MET A 1 2.68 1.74 9.99
N LEU A 2 2.47 1.11 8.85
CA LEU A 2 1.12 0.86 8.33
C LEU A 2 0.44 -0.25 9.11
N LYS A 3 -0.87 -0.13 9.29
CA LYS A 3 -1.70 -1.11 10.00
C LYS A 3 -3.07 -1.17 9.35
N PRO A 4 -3.88 -2.20 9.63
CA PRO A 4 -5.22 -2.29 9.07
C PRO A 4 -6.03 -1.03 9.37
N GLY A 5 -6.70 -0.52 8.34
CA GLY A 5 -7.49 0.69 8.43
C GLY A 5 -6.77 1.96 8.01
N ASP A 6 -5.44 1.93 7.87
CA ASP A 6 -4.69 3.08 7.41
C ASP A 6 -4.96 3.34 5.93
N LYS A 7 -4.90 4.61 5.55
CA LYS A 7 -5.08 5.03 4.16
C LYS A 7 -3.72 5.31 3.54
N VAL A 8 -3.52 4.83 2.33
CA VAL A 8 -2.25 4.98 1.60
C VAL A 8 -2.52 5.29 0.15
N VAL A 9 -1.52 5.88 -0.50
CA VAL A 9 -1.52 6.06 -1.96
C VAL A 9 -0.26 5.42 -2.51
N MET A 10 -0.33 4.94 -3.75
CA MET A 10 0.84 4.37 -4.43
C MET A 10 1.71 5.51 -4.94
N ASN A 11 3.02 5.42 -4.65
CA ASN A 11 3.95 6.42 -5.12
C ASN A 11 4.57 6.01 -6.48
N ASP A 12 5.55 6.78 -6.95
CA ASP A 12 6.11 6.62 -8.29
C ASP A 12 6.97 5.38 -8.47
N HIS A 13 7.23 4.61 -7.42
CA HIS A 13 8.01 3.38 -7.53
C HIS A 13 7.25 2.29 -8.30
N TYR A 14 5.92 2.38 -8.35
CA TYR A 14 5.09 1.45 -9.11
C TYR A 14 4.79 2.00 -10.50
N HIS A 15 4.72 1.12 -11.47
CA HIS A 15 4.10 1.45 -12.75
C HIS A 15 2.58 1.46 -12.54
N VAL A 16 2.09 2.58 -12.07
CA VAL A 16 0.68 2.72 -11.72
C VAL A 16 -0.06 3.33 -12.90
N SER A 17 -1.15 2.69 -13.31
CA SER A 17 -2.01 3.27 -14.33
C SER A 17 -2.64 4.56 -13.82
N GLU A 18 -3.08 5.43 -14.71
CA GLU A 18 -3.71 6.68 -14.30
C GLU A 18 -4.94 6.44 -13.42
N GLU A 19 -5.63 5.33 -13.63
CA GLU A 19 -6.79 4.95 -12.83
C GLU A 19 -6.44 4.75 -11.35
N ASN A 20 -5.23 4.25 -11.09
CA ASN A 20 -4.79 3.96 -9.72
C ASN A 20 -3.96 5.09 -9.14
N ARG A 21 -3.41 5.95 -9.97
CA ARG A 21 -2.59 7.07 -9.52
C ARG A 21 -3.48 8.08 -8.78
N GLY A 22 -3.07 8.43 -7.57
CA GLY A 22 -3.85 9.34 -6.75
C GLY A 22 -5.04 8.71 -6.04
N LYS A 23 -5.29 7.43 -6.27
CA LYS A 23 -6.37 6.74 -5.57
C LYS A 23 -5.91 6.36 -4.17
N VAL A 24 -6.78 6.58 -3.19
CA VAL A 24 -6.50 6.21 -1.81
C VAL A 24 -6.93 4.77 -1.59
N TRP A 25 -6.02 3.97 -1.04
CA TRP A 25 -6.26 2.56 -0.74
C TRP A 25 -6.30 2.38 0.77
N THR A 26 -7.08 1.40 1.23
CA THR A 26 -7.14 1.06 2.65
C THR A 26 -6.33 -0.19 2.90
N VAL A 27 -5.41 -0.13 3.87
CA VAL A 27 -4.65 -1.30 4.31
C VAL A 27 -5.62 -2.26 5.00
N ARG A 28 -5.59 -3.53 4.60
CA ARG A 28 -6.51 -4.54 5.13
C ARG A 28 -5.85 -5.65 5.93
N SER A 29 -4.55 -5.62 6.07
CA SER A 29 -3.84 -6.68 6.80
C SER A 29 -2.73 -6.11 7.65
N GLU A 30 -2.31 -6.90 8.65
CA GLU A 30 -1.10 -6.59 9.39
C GLU A 30 0.10 -6.68 8.45
N PRO A 31 1.12 -5.85 8.66
CA PRO A 31 2.34 -5.94 7.86
C PRO A 31 3.08 -7.24 8.15
N TRP A 32 3.73 -7.77 7.12
CA TRP A 32 4.61 -8.93 7.30
C TRP A 32 5.85 -8.75 6.44
N VAL A 33 6.89 -9.53 6.75
CA VAL A 33 8.14 -9.49 5.99
C VAL A 33 8.04 -10.48 4.84
N CYS A 34 8.30 -9.98 3.63
CA CYS A 34 8.35 -10.81 2.44
C CYS A 34 9.62 -10.43 1.67
N CYS A 35 10.51 -11.39 1.44
CA CYS A 35 11.76 -11.16 0.72
C CYS A 35 12.59 -10.01 1.32
N GLY A 36 12.59 -9.90 2.65
CA GLY A 36 13.35 -8.88 3.35
C GLY A 36 12.72 -7.50 3.39
N THR A 37 11.48 -7.37 2.95
CA THR A 37 10.76 -6.10 2.88
C THR A 37 9.42 -6.21 3.58
N LEU A 38 9.05 -5.19 4.34
CA LEU A 38 7.72 -5.13 4.93
C LEU A 38 6.69 -4.85 3.86
N VAL A 39 5.62 -5.64 3.86
CA VAL A 39 4.52 -5.51 2.90
C VAL A 39 3.17 -5.58 3.62
N VAL A 40 2.16 -5.04 2.98
CA VAL A 40 0.77 -5.10 3.46
C VAL A 40 -0.15 -5.41 2.31
N LYS A 41 -1.34 -5.92 2.63
CA LYS A 41 -2.41 -6.09 1.65
C LYS A 41 -3.31 -4.86 1.65
N LEU A 42 -3.82 -4.53 0.47
CA LEU A 42 -4.75 -3.42 0.29
C LEU A 42 -6.13 -3.96 -0.08
N GLU A 43 -7.17 -3.29 0.39
CA GLU A 43 -8.53 -3.66 0.02
C GLU A 43 -8.75 -3.48 -1.48
N GLY A 44 -9.37 -4.47 -2.09
CA GLY A 44 -9.63 -4.45 -3.54
C GLY A 44 -8.44 -4.87 -4.39
N LYS A 45 -7.31 -5.20 -3.77
CA LYS A 45 -6.12 -5.66 -4.49
C LYS A 45 -5.69 -7.04 -4.01
N VAL A 46 -5.08 -7.79 -4.90
CA VAL A 46 -4.50 -9.10 -4.61
C VAL A 46 -3.00 -8.92 -4.42
N GLY A 47 -2.43 -9.65 -3.45
CA GLY A 47 -1.01 -9.63 -3.20
C GLY A 47 -0.56 -8.56 -2.21
N GLY A 48 0.74 -8.56 -1.91
CA GLY A 48 1.34 -7.63 -0.97
C GLY A 48 1.97 -6.44 -1.69
N TYR A 49 2.02 -5.32 -1.00
CA TYR A 49 2.62 -4.09 -1.50
C TYR A 49 3.67 -3.61 -0.52
N ALA A 50 4.87 -3.32 -1.02
CA ALA A 50 5.98 -2.90 -0.18
C ALA A 50 5.72 -1.52 0.45
N PHE A 51 6.15 -1.34 1.69
CA PHE A 51 5.99 -0.07 2.41
C PHE A 51 6.64 1.09 1.67
N ASP A 52 7.82 0.86 1.09
CA ASP A 52 8.57 1.93 0.41
C ASP A 52 7.83 2.50 -0.79
N TRP A 53 6.86 1.75 -1.31
CA TRP A 53 6.12 2.13 -2.51
C TRP A 53 4.74 2.70 -2.17
N LEU A 54 4.45 2.84 -0.89
CA LEU A 54 3.19 3.39 -0.40
C LEU A 54 3.46 4.59 0.48
N ASP A 55 2.67 5.63 0.28
CA ASP A 55 2.72 6.83 1.12
C ASP A 55 1.46 6.89 1.97
N LYS A 56 1.63 7.03 3.27
CA LYS A 56 0.50 7.12 4.19
C LYS A 56 -0.20 8.46 4.01
N VAL A 57 -1.52 8.40 3.90
CA VAL A 57 -2.36 9.59 3.83
C VAL A 57 -2.91 9.87 5.23
N GLU A 58 -2.70 11.07 5.71
CA GLU A 58 -3.24 11.50 6.99
C GLU A 58 -4.47 12.38 6.76
N TYR A 59 -5.53 12.08 7.47
CA TYR A 59 -6.76 12.85 7.44
C TYR A 59 -6.91 13.65 8.71
#